data_05ef38dd3b0d4beba250d0c69e5aa41a
#
_entry.id   05ef38dd3b0d4beba250d0c69e5aa41a
#
_cell.length_a   1.000
_cell.length_b   1.000
_cell.length_c   1.000
_cell.angle_alpha   90.00
_cell.angle_beta   90.00
_cell.angle_gamma   90.00
#
_symmetry.space_group_name_H-M   'P 1'
#
loop_
_entity.id
_entity.type
_entity.pdbx_description
1 polymer ?
#
loop_
_entity_poly.entity_id
_entity_poly.type
_entity_poly.pdbx_seq_one_letter_code
_entity_poly.pdbx_strand_id
1 'polypeptide(L)'
;MAKRRPRASKTSPLKSILRPLAGDSHRRASVDIHLYLRDRILTNALPPETILSQVEVADCLEVSRTPVREALRMLKEEGLVEAEPNYRCRVLGFDPRELEALYVSRIANEGIAAVITVPNMTQEDVQKLGALLAQLRKDEKQQNIRDWLKNHRAFHQLLFSRANPLLQQRMYADTQRSERYVYHAVQAGLTDIFRRADLEHEEIYEACKRRQATKVIALLSDHLAGAAIDIMAEYAPEWDPTNLRNAVRLMRAGATHFEQSGNKERARANSLHVKHRGDHVARKT
;
A
#
# COMPACT_ATOMS: atom_id res chain seq x y z
N MET A 1 -17.83 -44.91 40.40
CA MET A 1 -17.17 -43.58 40.38
C MET A 1 -15.93 -43.64 39.48
N ALA A 2 -16.03 -43.16 38.24
CA ALA A 2 -14.90 -43.15 37.30
C ALA A 2 -14.08 -41.88 37.50
N LYS A 3 -12.82 -42.00 37.90
CA LYS A 3 -11.88 -40.91 38.06
C LYS A 3 -11.55 -40.28 36.66
N ARG A 4 -12.00 -39.04 36.42
CA ARG A 4 -11.54 -38.24 35.29
C ARG A 4 -10.02 -38.07 35.35
N ARG A 5 -9.31 -38.64 34.37
CA ARG A 5 -7.88 -38.34 34.16
C ARG A 5 -7.71 -36.84 33.88
N PRO A 6 -6.74 -36.17 34.50
CA PRO A 6 -6.44 -34.79 34.19
C PRO A 6 -5.97 -34.71 32.71
N ARG A 7 -6.63 -33.86 31.92
CA ARG A 7 -6.18 -33.50 30.57
C ARG A 7 -4.81 -32.80 30.71
N ALA A 8 -3.76 -33.43 30.20
CA ALA A 8 -2.47 -32.78 30.08
C ALA A 8 -2.64 -31.43 29.39
N SER A 9 -2.28 -30.36 30.07
CA SER A 9 -2.24 -29.00 29.54
C SER A 9 -1.20 -28.97 28.41
N LYS A 10 -1.63 -29.13 27.15
CA LYS A 10 -0.80 -28.78 26.02
C LYS A 10 -0.60 -27.26 26.09
N THR A 11 0.55 -26.83 26.53
CA THR A 11 0.95 -25.41 26.45
C THR A 11 0.77 -24.96 25.03
N SER A 12 -0.09 -23.94 24.84
CA SER A 12 -0.38 -23.38 23.53
C SER A 12 0.91 -22.88 22.87
N PRO A 13 1.15 -23.21 21.60
CA PRO A 13 2.30 -22.65 20.85
C PRO A 13 2.36 -21.13 20.92
N LEU A 14 1.19 -20.45 21.01
CA LEU A 14 1.12 -18.99 21.10
C LEU A 14 1.75 -18.43 22.38
N LYS A 15 1.74 -19.18 23.51
CA LYS A 15 2.36 -18.74 24.79
C LYS A 15 3.87 -18.54 24.71
N SER A 16 4.55 -19.18 23.78
CA SER A 16 5.98 -18.97 23.55
C SER A 16 6.27 -17.70 22.74
N ILE A 17 5.29 -17.22 21.96
CA ILE A 17 5.41 -16.11 21.00
C ILE A 17 4.82 -14.83 21.55
N LEU A 18 3.61 -14.94 22.14
CA LEU A 18 2.88 -13.78 22.65
C LEU A 18 3.26 -13.53 24.12
N ARG A 19 3.36 -12.25 24.48
CA ARG A 19 3.67 -11.80 25.85
C ARG A 19 2.58 -10.84 26.31
N PRO A 20 2.27 -10.80 27.63
CA PRO A 20 1.36 -9.81 28.18
C PRO A 20 1.73 -8.40 27.74
N LEU A 21 0.72 -7.60 27.38
CA LEU A 21 0.90 -6.20 27.01
C LEU A 21 0.90 -5.36 28.28
N ALA A 22 2.00 -4.67 28.56
CA ALA A 22 2.07 -3.72 29.65
C ALA A 22 1.27 -2.45 29.29
N GLY A 23 0.17 -2.19 30.00
CA GLY A 23 -0.57 -0.92 29.83
C GLY A 23 -2.00 -0.95 30.36
N ASP A 24 -2.36 0.04 31.14
CA ASP A 24 -3.63 0.18 31.87
C ASP A 24 -4.77 0.89 31.07
N SER A 25 -4.62 1.12 29.78
CA SER A 25 -5.63 1.90 29.03
C SER A 25 -6.61 1.01 28.25
N HIS A 26 -7.73 0.64 28.86
CA HIS A 26 -8.87 -0.04 28.20
C HIS A 26 -9.33 0.64 26.89
N ARG A 27 -9.07 1.92 26.72
CA ARG A 27 -9.55 2.69 25.56
C ARG A 27 -8.76 2.48 24.26
N ARG A 28 -7.49 2.00 24.35
CA ARG A 28 -6.63 1.73 23.17
C ARG A 28 -6.24 0.27 23.02
N ALA A 29 -6.72 -0.58 23.91
CA ALA A 29 -6.28 -2.00 23.96
C ALA A 29 -6.45 -2.73 22.62
N SER A 30 -7.52 -2.47 21.84
CA SER A 30 -7.70 -3.12 20.54
C SER A 30 -6.68 -2.67 19.50
N VAL A 31 -6.31 -1.39 19.49
CA VAL A 31 -5.28 -0.85 18.59
C VAL A 31 -3.90 -1.37 18.97
N ASP A 32 -3.58 -1.38 20.25
CA ASP A 32 -2.29 -1.86 20.75
C ASP A 32 -2.11 -3.37 20.48
N ILE A 33 -3.16 -4.17 20.70
CA ILE A 33 -3.19 -5.59 20.36
C ILE A 33 -3.06 -5.80 18.85
N HIS A 34 -3.78 -5.01 18.05
CA HIS A 34 -3.69 -5.05 16.59
C HIS A 34 -2.25 -4.79 16.13
N LEU A 35 -1.62 -3.70 16.56
CA LEU A 35 -0.25 -3.35 16.20
C LEU A 35 0.75 -4.42 16.64
N TYR A 36 0.56 -4.98 17.84
CA TYR A 36 1.41 -6.04 18.36
C TYR A 36 1.30 -7.33 17.53
N LEU A 37 0.07 -7.81 17.27
CA LEU A 37 -0.13 -9.02 16.45
C LEU A 37 0.31 -8.80 15.01
N ARG A 38 0.03 -7.63 14.44
CA ARG A 38 0.51 -7.23 13.12
C ARG A 38 2.03 -7.35 13.01
N ASP A 39 2.75 -6.82 14.00
CA ASP A 39 4.20 -6.93 14.07
C ASP A 39 4.66 -8.41 14.13
N ARG A 40 4.00 -9.25 14.93
CA ARG A 40 4.34 -10.68 15.03
C ARG A 40 4.09 -11.44 13.72
N ILE A 41 3.05 -11.09 12.98
CA ILE A 41 2.76 -11.67 11.67
C ILE A 41 3.81 -11.21 10.65
N LEU A 42 4.04 -9.90 10.54
CA LEU A 42 4.98 -9.34 9.59
C LEU A 42 6.43 -9.80 9.82
N THR A 43 6.85 -9.95 11.08
CA THR A 43 8.18 -10.50 11.43
C THR A 43 8.28 -12.02 11.35
N ASN A 44 7.22 -12.70 10.85
CA ASN A 44 7.13 -14.15 10.77
C ASN A 44 7.25 -14.87 12.12
N ALA A 45 7.13 -14.15 13.24
CA ALA A 45 7.03 -14.77 14.57
C ALA A 45 5.72 -15.55 14.73
N LEU A 46 4.66 -15.10 14.04
CA LEU A 46 3.42 -15.84 13.78
C LEU A 46 3.41 -16.20 12.29
N PRO A 47 3.96 -17.36 11.90
CA PRO A 47 4.10 -17.73 10.50
C PRO A 47 2.74 -18.00 9.83
N PRO A 48 2.69 -18.07 8.48
CA PRO A 48 1.52 -18.51 7.75
C PRO A 48 0.93 -19.80 8.31
N GLU A 49 -0.39 -19.98 8.17
CA GLU A 49 -1.19 -21.10 8.70
C GLU A 49 -1.32 -21.13 10.24
N THR A 50 -0.71 -20.18 10.97
CA THR A 50 -0.92 -20.06 12.42
C THR A 50 -2.38 -19.73 12.71
N ILE A 51 -3.01 -20.53 13.58
CA ILE A 51 -4.38 -20.32 14.02
C ILE A 51 -4.41 -19.44 15.27
N LEU A 52 -5.04 -18.29 15.16
CA LEU A 52 -5.25 -17.33 16.24
C LEU A 52 -6.68 -17.48 16.79
N SER A 53 -6.82 -18.14 17.94
CA SER A 53 -8.08 -18.24 18.68
C SER A 53 -8.25 -16.98 19.55
N GLN A 54 -9.44 -16.36 19.52
CA GLN A 54 -9.73 -15.19 20.38
C GLN A 54 -9.51 -15.49 21.87
N VAL A 55 -9.87 -16.71 22.33
CA VAL A 55 -9.69 -17.14 23.72
C VAL A 55 -8.20 -17.25 24.05
N GLU A 56 -7.47 -17.95 23.19
CA GLU A 56 -6.06 -18.26 23.42
C GLU A 56 -5.18 -17.01 23.35
N VAL A 57 -5.46 -16.10 22.39
CA VAL A 57 -4.78 -14.80 22.29
C VAL A 57 -5.09 -13.94 23.51
N ALA A 58 -6.35 -13.90 23.97
CA ALA A 58 -6.73 -13.14 25.16
C ALA A 58 -6.01 -13.66 26.42
N ASP A 59 -5.92 -14.99 26.57
CA ASP A 59 -5.22 -15.65 27.70
C ASP A 59 -3.71 -15.37 27.64
N CYS A 60 -3.09 -15.36 26.44
CA CYS A 60 -1.65 -15.09 26.29
C CYS A 60 -1.30 -13.62 26.57
N LEU A 61 -2.18 -12.69 26.20
CA LEU A 61 -1.96 -11.26 26.38
C LEU A 61 -2.47 -10.72 27.73
N GLU A 62 -3.14 -11.56 28.51
CA GLU A 62 -3.80 -11.22 29.79
C GLU A 62 -4.84 -10.11 29.66
N VAL A 63 -5.64 -10.16 28.59
CA VAL A 63 -6.68 -9.17 28.27
C VAL A 63 -8.05 -9.82 28.09
N SER A 64 -9.11 -9.04 28.04
CA SER A 64 -10.45 -9.54 27.71
C SER A 64 -10.58 -9.88 26.22
N ARG A 65 -11.57 -10.72 25.87
CA ARG A 65 -11.81 -11.17 24.47
C ARG A 65 -12.28 -10.07 23.54
N THR A 66 -12.98 -9.05 24.05
CA THR A 66 -13.55 -7.99 23.22
C THR A 66 -12.48 -7.19 22.43
N PRO A 67 -11.42 -6.63 23.04
CA PRO A 67 -10.37 -5.94 22.31
C PRO A 67 -9.62 -6.87 21.36
N VAL A 68 -9.46 -8.16 21.71
CA VAL A 68 -8.83 -9.15 20.81
C VAL A 68 -9.69 -9.37 19.55
N ARG A 69 -11.01 -9.48 19.71
CA ARG A 69 -11.92 -9.62 18.56
C ARG A 69 -11.82 -8.44 17.60
N GLU A 70 -11.79 -7.21 18.14
CA GLU A 70 -11.62 -6.00 17.32
C GLU A 70 -10.26 -5.95 16.64
N ALA A 71 -9.19 -6.32 17.33
CA ALA A 71 -7.85 -6.41 16.76
C ALA A 71 -7.78 -7.43 15.61
N LEU A 72 -8.35 -8.63 15.79
CA LEU A 72 -8.40 -9.64 14.73
C LEU A 72 -9.29 -9.20 13.54
N ARG A 73 -10.34 -8.41 13.79
CA ARG A 73 -11.13 -7.80 12.70
C ARG A 73 -10.29 -6.82 11.89
N MET A 74 -9.51 -5.95 12.54
CA MET A 74 -8.61 -5.02 11.85
C MET A 74 -7.54 -5.78 11.03
N LEU A 75 -6.94 -6.84 11.58
CA LEU A 75 -5.99 -7.68 10.85
C LEU A 75 -6.63 -8.37 9.63
N LYS A 76 -7.91 -8.75 9.72
CA LYS A 76 -8.66 -9.30 8.59
C LYS A 76 -8.90 -8.25 7.50
N GLU A 77 -9.24 -7.03 7.88
CA GLU A 77 -9.41 -5.90 6.94
C GLU A 77 -8.11 -5.58 6.21
N GLU A 78 -6.96 -5.72 6.89
CA GLU A 78 -5.63 -5.61 6.28
C GLU A 78 -5.22 -6.86 5.45
N GLY A 79 -6.03 -7.92 5.43
CA GLY A 79 -5.71 -9.17 4.72
C GLY A 79 -4.53 -9.94 5.31
N LEU A 80 -4.20 -9.73 6.58
CA LEU A 80 -3.14 -10.48 7.28
C LEU A 80 -3.63 -11.81 7.84
N VAL A 81 -4.92 -11.90 8.08
CA VAL A 81 -5.59 -13.11 8.55
C VAL A 81 -6.91 -13.32 7.83
N GLU A 82 -7.37 -14.56 7.74
CA GLU A 82 -8.72 -14.89 7.30
C GLU A 82 -9.52 -15.53 8.44
N ALA A 83 -10.86 -15.39 8.37
CA ALA A 83 -11.75 -15.94 9.38
C ALA A 83 -11.86 -17.46 9.25
N GLU A 84 -11.75 -18.15 10.36
CA GLU A 84 -12.00 -19.57 10.51
C GLU A 84 -13.18 -19.83 11.44
N PRO A 85 -13.82 -21.02 11.39
CA PRO A 85 -14.87 -21.38 12.32
C PRO A 85 -14.46 -21.25 13.80
N ASN A 86 -15.43 -21.10 14.70
CA ASN A 86 -15.25 -21.04 16.14
C ASN A 86 -14.40 -19.85 16.64
N TYR A 87 -14.63 -18.66 16.09
CA TYR A 87 -13.97 -17.42 16.52
C TYR A 87 -12.44 -17.49 16.41
N ARG A 88 -11.95 -18.12 15.34
CA ARG A 88 -10.53 -18.23 15.01
C ARG A 88 -10.20 -17.42 13.77
N CYS A 89 -8.94 -17.09 13.63
CA CYS A 89 -8.38 -16.54 12.39
C CYS A 89 -7.13 -17.35 12.02
N ARG A 90 -6.87 -17.49 10.73
CA ARG A 90 -5.65 -18.09 10.19
C ARG A 90 -4.77 -17.02 9.60
N VAL A 91 -3.49 -17.02 9.91
CA VAL A 91 -2.50 -16.13 9.31
C VAL A 91 -2.33 -16.51 7.84
N LEU A 92 -2.47 -15.52 6.95
CA LEU A 92 -2.36 -15.72 5.51
C LEU A 92 -0.89 -15.75 5.07
N GLY A 93 -0.59 -16.61 4.12
CA GLY A 93 0.70 -16.72 3.46
C GLY A 93 0.81 -15.87 2.19
N PHE A 94 1.84 -16.16 1.40
CA PHE A 94 2.03 -15.58 0.08
C PHE A 94 1.05 -16.21 -0.93
N ASP A 95 0.32 -15.35 -1.66
CA ASP A 95 -0.50 -15.75 -2.81
C ASP A 95 -0.18 -14.82 -4.00
N PRO A 96 0.47 -15.33 -5.05
CA PRO A 96 0.83 -14.53 -6.22
C PRO A 96 -0.39 -13.97 -6.96
N ARG A 97 -1.54 -14.66 -6.91
CA ARG A 97 -2.80 -14.18 -7.52
C ARG A 97 -3.33 -12.96 -6.79
N GLU A 98 -3.29 -12.98 -5.46
CA GLU A 98 -3.70 -11.82 -4.66
C GLU A 98 -2.74 -10.65 -4.87
N LEU A 99 -1.42 -10.91 -4.85
CA LEU A 99 -0.41 -9.88 -5.09
C LEU A 99 -0.62 -9.23 -6.46
N GLU A 100 -0.77 -10.01 -7.52
CA GLU A 100 -1.04 -9.49 -8.87
C GLU A 100 -2.30 -8.63 -8.90
N ALA A 101 -3.41 -9.13 -8.35
CA ALA A 101 -4.69 -8.42 -8.32
C ALA A 101 -4.60 -7.08 -7.55
N LEU A 102 -3.92 -7.05 -6.41
CA LEU A 102 -3.69 -5.84 -5.62
C LEU A 102 -2.91 -4.80 -6.43
N TYR A 103 -1.83 -5.20 -7.09
CA TYR A 103 -1.01 -4.26 -7.85
C TYR A 103 -1.68 -3.81 -9.15
N VAL A 104 -2.44 -4.67 -9.82
CA VAL A 104 -3.30 -4.26 -10.94
C VAL A 104 -4.31 -3.19 -10.51
N SER A 105 -4.98 -3.41 -9.37
CA SER A 105 -5.91 -2.43 -8.78
C SER A 105 -5.21 -1.11 -8.43
N ARG A 106 -4.02 -1.16 -7.81
CA ARG A 106 -3.22 0.00 -7.47
C ARG A 106 -2.79 0.79 -8.71
N ILE A 107 -2.23 0.13 -9.72
CA ILE A 107 -1.80 0.75 -10.98
C ILE A 107 -2.97 1.50 -11.62
N ALA A 108 -4.14 0.89 -11.73
CA ALA A 108 -5.31 1.50 -12.33
C ALA A 108 -5.83 2.70 -11.51
N ASN A 109 -6.07 2.50 -10.21
CA ASN A 109 -6.71 3.50 -9.36
C ASN A 109 -5.76 4.66 -9.01
N GLU A 110 -4.51 4.37 -8.63
CA GLU A 110 -3.51 5.39 -8.31
C GLU A 110 -3.12 6.20 -9.56
N GLY A 111 -3.04 5.55 -10.74
CA GLY A 111 -2.80 6.22 -12.01
C GLY A 111 -3.92 7.21 -12.38
N ILE A 112 -5.19 6.80 -12.26
CA ILE A 112 -6.35 7.67 -12.48
C ILE A 112 -6.34 8.82 -11.46
N ALA A 113 -6.06 8.54 -10.19
CA ALA A 113 -6.02 9.56 -9.15
C ALA A 113 -4.89 10.57 -9.37
N ALA A 114 -3.75 10.16 -9.94
CA ALA A 114 -2.64 11.04 -10.29
C ALA A 114 -3.03 12.06 -11.36
N VAL A 115 -3.91 11.72 -12.33
CA VAL A 115 -4.45 12.68 -13.31
C VAL A 115 -5.17 13.84 -12.63
N ILE A 116 -5.90 13.55 -11.56
CA ILE A 116 -6.65 14.55 -10.80
C ILE A 116 -5.71 15.32 -9.86
N THR A 117 -4.79 14.62 -9.20
CA THR A 117 -3.98 15.17 -8.11
C THR A 117 -2.82 16.01 -8.62
N VAL A 118 -2.02 15.49 -9.56
CA VAL A 118 -0.75 16.11 -9.96
C VAL A 118 -0.90 17.54 -10.52
N PRO A 119 -1.87 17.84 -11.41
CA PRO A 119 -2.07 19.21 -11.88
C PRO A 119 -2.51 20.19 -10.79
N ASN A 120 -3.18 19.68 -9.74
CA ASN A 120 -3.77 20.46 -8.66
C ASN A 120 -2.94 20.46 -7.36
N MET A 121 -1.75 19.88 -7.35
CA MET A 121 -0.85 19.95 -6.20
C MET A 121 -0.48 21.40 -5.87
N THR A 122 -0.47 21.73 -4.59
CA THR A 122 0.05 23.02 -4.12
C THR A 122 1.58 22.96 -4.00
N GLN A 123 2.22 24.11 -3.77
CA GLN A 123 3.65 24.14 -3.46
C GLN A 123 3.96 23.41 -2.15
N GLU A 124 3.05 23.48 -1.18
CA GLU A 124 3.14 22.75 0.08
C GLU A 124 3.08 21.23 -0.11
N ASP A 125 2.20 20.74 -0.99
CA ASP A 125 2.12 19.31 -1.32
C ASP A 125 3.46 18.80 -1.91
N VAL A 126 4.07 19.58 -2.80
CA VAL A 126 5.37 19.25 -3.39
C VAL A 126 6.49 19.27 -2.35
N GLN A 127 6.49 20.24 -1.44
CA GLN A 127 7.45 20.29 -0.34
C GLN A 127 7.31 19.08 0.59
N LYS A 128 6.06 18.69 0.94
CA LYS A 128 5.79 17.48 1.73
C LYS A 128 6.28 16.23 1.04
N LEU A 129 6.05 16.12 -0.28
CA LEU A 129 6.52 14.98 -1.08
C LEU A 129 8.06 14.86 -1.04
N GLY A 130 8.77 15.97 -1.20
CA GLY A 130 10.22 16.03 -1.09
C GLY A 130 10.75 15.69 0.30
N ALA A 131 10.05 16.16 1.36
CA ALA A 131 10.40 15.81 2.74
C ALA A 131 10.23 14.31 3.03
N LEU A 132 9.17 13.68 2.50
CA LEU A 132 8.96 12.25 2.63
C LEU A 132 10.03 11.46 1.88
N LEU A 133 10.44 11.89 0.68
CA LEU A 133 11.53 11.27 -0.06
C LEU A 133 12.85 11.31 0.72
N ALA A 134 13.18 12.46 1.30
CA ALA A 134 14.36 12.58 2.16
C ALA A 134 14.30 11.67 3.39
N GLN A 135 13.10 11.50 3.98
CA GLN A 135 12.91 10.60 5.11
C GLN A 135 13.04 9.13 4.71
N LEU A 136 12.50 8.72 3.55
CA LEU A 136 12.67 7.37 3.00
C LEU A 136 14.15 6.99 2.86
N ARG A 137 14.97 7.87 2.32
CA ARG A 137 16.43 7.69 2.22
C ARG A 137 17.12 7.51 3.57
N LYS A 138 16.64 8.24 4.59
CA LYS A 138 17.16 8.10 5.95
C LYS A 138 16.76 6.77 6.56
N ASP A 139 15.49 6.36 6.41
CA ASP A 139 14.98 5.11 6.95
C ASP A 139 15.66 3.89 6.30
N GLU A 140 15.93 3.94 4.98
CA GLU A 140 16.71 2.93 4.26
C GLU A 140 18.12 2.80 4.84
N LYS A 141 18.86 3.92 4.97
CA LYS A 141 20.21 3.91 5.56
C LYS A 141 20.26 3.35 6.98
N GLN A 142 19.18 3.55 7.74
CA GLN A 142 19.03 3.04 9.11
C GLN A 142 18.48 1.60 9.15
N GLN A 143 18.17 1.02 7.99
CA GLN A 143 17.52 -0.31 7.87
C GLN A 143 16.21 -0.40 8.68
N ASN A 144 15.52 0.73 8.85
CA ASN A 144 14.26 0.82 9.59
C ASN A 144 13.07 0.61 8.66
N ILE A 145 12.80 -0.66 8.33
CA ILE A 145 11.72 -1.06 7.42
C ILE A 145 10.33 -0.55 7.88
N ARG A 146 10.08 -0.50 9.18
CA ARG A 146 8.79 -0.06 9.71
C ARG A 146 8.50 1.41 9.40
N ASP A 147 9.46 2.29 9.67
CA ASP A 147 9.31 3.72 9.39
C ASP A 147 9.38 3.97 7.88
N TRP A 148 10.22 3.22 7.16
CA TRP A 148 10.25 3.27 5.69
C TRP A 148 8.87 2.98 5.08
N LEU A 149 8.21 1.87 5.44
CA LEU A 149 6.86 1.54 4.95
C LEU A 149 5.82 2.61 5.32
N LYS A 150 5.89 3.16 6.52
CA LYS A 150 5.02 4.25 6.95
C LYS A 150 5.19 5.49 6.06
N ASN A 151 6.43 5.91 5.81
CA ASN A 151 6.74 7.09 5.01
C ASN A 151 6.50 6.84 3.52
N HIS A 152 6.77 5.62 3.03
CA HIS A 152 6.43 5.18 1.68
C HIS A 152 4.93 5.26 1.40
N ARG A 153 4.11 4.78 2.31
CA ARG A 153 2.65 4.91 2.24
C ARG A 153 2.22 6.38 2.20
N ALA A 154 2.80 7.22 3.04
CA ALA A 154 2.49 8.66 3.05
C ALA A 154 2.90 9.34 1.74
N PHE A 155 4.02 8.93 1.11
CA PHE A 155 4.44 9.40 -0.20
C PHE A 155 3.39 9.07 -1.28
N HIS A 156 2.95 7.82 -1.37
CA HIS A 156 1.89 7.42 -2.30
C HIS A 156 0.56 8.12 -2.02
N GLN A 157 0.18 8.31 -0.77
CA GLN A 157 -1.05 9.02 -0.40
C GLN A 157 -1.10 10.45 -0.94
N LEU A 158 0.03 11.15 -1.01
CA LEU A 158 0.07 12.48 -1.61
C LEU A 158 -0.23 12.46 -3.10
N LEU A 159 0.13 11.39 -3.82
CA LEU A 159 -0.12 11.25 -5.25
C LEU A 159 -1.61 11.09 -5.59
N PHE A 160 -2.44 10.70 -4.62
CA PHE A 160 -3.89 10.57 -4.80
C PHE A 160 -4.72 11.42 -3.81
N SER A 161 -4.09 12.41 -3.16
CA SER A 161 -4.71 13.23 -2.10
C SER A 161 -5.89 14.10 -2.56
N ARG A 162 -6.02 14.37 -3.87
CA ARG A 162 -7.13 15.15 -4.45
C ARG A 162 -8.23 14.29 -5.06
N ALA A 163 -8.10 12.97 -5.02
CA ALA A 163 -9.15 12.05 -5.45
C ALA A 163 -10.34 12.08 -4.48
N ASN A 164 -11.48 11.55 -4.92
CA ASN A 164 -12.65 11.41 -4.04
C ASN A 164 -12.30 10.58 -2.79
N PRO A 165 -12.78 10.95 -1.58
CA PRO A 165 -12.48 10.24 -0.33
C PRO A 165 -12.75 8.73 -0.36
N LEU A 166 -13.82 8.28 -1.04
CA LEU A 166 -14.10 6.86 -1.18
C LEU A 166 -13.01 6.14 -1.99
N LEU A 167 -12.52 6.76 -3.06
CA LEU A 167 -11.43 6.21 -3.86
C LEU A 167 -10.12 6.20 -3.08
N GLN A 168 -9.82 7.28 -2.32
CA GLN A 168 -8.65 7.32 -1.43
C GLN A 168 -8.67 6.19 -0.41
N GLN A 169 -9.82 5.92 0.22
CA GLN A 169 -9.98 4.83 1.20
C GLN A 169 -9.68 3.46 0.58
N ARG A 170 -10.13 3.21 -0.65
CA ARG A 170 -9.86 1.94 -1.37
C ARG A 170 -8.37 1.80 -1.69
N MET A 171 -7.74 2.83 -2.27
CA MET A 171 -6.31 2.83 -2.57
C MET A 171 -5.46 2.64 -1.31
N TYR A 172 -5.86 3.28 -0.20
CA TYR A 172 -5.20 3.09 1.08
C TYR A 172 -5.28 1.63 1.57
N ALA A 173 -6.44 1.00 1.48
CA ALA A 173 -6.62 -0.41 1.85
C ALA A 173 -5.76 -1.35 0.99
N ASP A 174 -5.72 -1.14 -0.34
CA ASP A 174 -4.90 -1.95 -1.24
C ASP A 174 -3.40 -1.77 -0.95
N THR A 175 -2.96 -0.53 -0.65
CA THR A 175 -1.58 -0.25 -0.24
C THR A 175 -1.22 -0.99 1.06
N GLN A 176 -2.07 -0.91 2.09
CA GLN A 176 -1.83 -1.62 3.34
C GLN A 176 -1.74 -3.14 3.16
N ARG A 177 -2.62 -3.72 2.32
CA ARG A 177 -2.61 -5.15 2.03
C ARG A 177 -1.36 -5.57 1.26
N SER A 178 -0.87 -4.75 0.34
CA SER A 178 0.35 -5.05 -0.43
C SER A 178 1.63 -4.92 0.39
N GLU A 179 1.65 -4.10 1.44
CA GLU A 179 2.83 -3.89 2.30
C GLU A 179 3.33 -5.15 2.99
N ARG A 180 2.44 -6.10 3.31
CA ARG A 180 2.87 -7.38 3.91
C ARG A 180 3.85 -8.12 3.00
N TYR A 181 3.62 -8.10 1.69
CA TYR A 181 4.48 -8.75 0.72
C TYR A 181 5.85 -8.06 0.63
N VAL A 182 5.86 -6.72 0.60
CA VAL A 182 7.09 -5.93 0.63
C VAL A 182 7.86 -6.20 1.91
N TYR A 183 7.17 -6.22 3.06
CA TYR A 183 7.82 -6.48 4.34
C TYR A 183 8.49 -7.85 4.38
N HIS A 184 7.77 -8.90 3.95
CA HIS A 184 8.32 -10.27 3.89
C HIS A 184 9.49 -10.37 2.92
N ALA A 185 9.40 -9.75 1.75
CA ALA A 185 10.49 -9.74 0.76
C ALA A 185 11.77 -9.11 1.32
N VAL A 186 11.65 -7.96 1.98
CA VAL A 186 12.79 -7.29 2.61
C VAL A 186 13.38 -8.12 3.76
N GLN A 187 12.55 -8.74 4.61
CA GLN A 187 13.01 -9.63 5.67
C GLN A 187 13.74 -10.88 5.13
N ALA A 188 13.38 -11.32 3.94
CA ALA A 188 14.08 -12.41 3.24
C ALA A 188 15.38 -11.98 2.54
N GLY A 189 15.72 -10.69 2.58
CA GLY A 189 16.97 -10.18 2.01
C GLY A 189 16.83 -9.47 0.66
N LEU A 190 15.62 -9.26 0.14
CA LEU A 190 15.36 -8.52 -1.10
C LEU A 190 15.55 -7.00 -0.90
N THR A 191 16.75 -6.59 -0.51
CA THR A 191 17.05 -5.18 -0.16
C THR A 191 17.21 -4.28 -1.38
N ASP A 192 17.45 -4.82 -2.57
CA ASP A 192 17.55 -4.05 -3.83
C ASP A 192 16.24 -3.32 -4.19
N ILE A 193 15.10 -3.78 -3.64
CA ILE A 193 13.82 -3.08 -3.76
C ILE A 193 13.92 -1.63 -3.27
N PHE A 194 14.62 -1.37 -2.17
CA PHE A 194 14.77 -0.02 -1.62
C PHE A 194 15.53 0.91 -2.55
N ARG A 195 16.71 0.44 -3.04
CA ARG A 195 17.56 1.26 -3.92
C ARG A 195 16.85 1.60 -5.22
N ARG A 196 16.11 0.63 -5.82
CA ARG A 196 15.32 0.91 -7.01
C ARG A 196 14.18 1.87 -6.70
N ALA A 197 13.45 1.66 -5.62
CA ALA A 197 12.36 2.53 -5.20
C ALA A 197 12.83 3.97 -4.98
N ASP A 198 14.03 4.21 -4.41
CA ASP A 198 14.57 5.56 -4.22
C ASP A 198 14.74 6.31 -5.56
N LEU A 199 15.32 5.66 -6.57
CA LEU A 199 15.49 6.25 -7.90
C LEU A 199 14.14 6.54 -8.57
N GLU A 200 13.21 5.60 -8.51
CA GLU A 200 11.88 5.72 -9.09
C GLU A 200 11.05 6.81 -8.39
N HIS A 201 11.13 6.90 -7.07
CA HIS A 201 10.46 7.97 -6.30
C HIS A 201 11.02 9.36 -6.61
N GLU A 202 12.35 9.50 -6.82
CA GLU A 202 12.95 10.76 -7.28
C GLU A 202 12.38 11.20 -8.62
N GLU A 203 12.27 10.27 -9.59
CA GLU A 203 11.70 10.59 -10.91
C GLU A 203 10.23 10.99 -10.81
N ILE A 204 9.44 10.30 -9.98
CA ILE A 204 8.04 10.63 -9.71
C ILE A 204 7.95 12.02 -9.07
N TYR A 205 8.77 12.32 -8.07
CA TYR A 205 8.82 13.61 -7.41
C TYR A 205 9.13 14.75 -8.39
N GLU A 206 10.16 14.59 -9.24
CA GLU A 206 10.52 15.58 -10.25
C GLU A 206 9.41 15.80 -11.30
N ALA A 207 8.70 14.74 -11.69
CA ALA A 207 7.54 14.86 -12.56
C ALA A 207 6.37 15.58 -11.87
N CYS A 208 6.14 15.35 -10.58
CA CYS A 208 5.15 16.08 -9.77
C CYS A 208 5.48 17.57 -9.66
N LYS A 209 6.73 17.94 -9.42
CA LYS A 209 7.19 19.35 -9.42
C LYS A 209 6.85 20.07 -10.72
N ARG A 210 6.98 19.37 -11.83
CA ARG A 210 6.69 19.90 -13.17
C ARG A 210 5.22 19.77 -13.59
N ARG A 211 4.36 19.24 -12.71
CA ARG A 211 2.93 19.00 -13.00
C ARG A 211 2.67 18.09 -14.21
N GLN A 212 3.58 17.15 -14.49
CA GLN A 212 3.55 16.24 -15.63
C GLN A 212 2.73 14.98 -15.29
N ALA A 213 1.41 15.10 -15.20
CA ALA A 213 0.53 14.02 -14.77
C ALA A 213 0.71 12.72 -15.59
N THR A 214 0.81 12.83 -16.91
CA THR A 214 1.00 11.67 -17.82
C THR A 214 2.31 10.96 -17.57
N LYS A 215 3.40 11.70 -17.28
CA LYS A 215 4.68 11.13 -16.91
C LYS A 215 4.61 10.45 -15.54
N VAL A 216 3.90 11.06 -14.57
CA VAL A 216 3.70 10.44 -13.25
C VAL A 216 2.95 9.12 -13.37
N ILE A 217 1.91 9.02 -14.20
CA ILE A 217 1.18 7.76 -14.44
C ILE A 217 2.11 6.67 -14.94
N ALA A 218 2.94 6.97 -15.94
CA ALA A 218 3.86 5.99 -16.51
C ALA A 218 4.89 5.52 -15.47
N LEU A 219 5.56 6.46 -14.77
CA LEU A 219 6.54 6.16 -13.74
C LEU A 219 5.94 5.39 -12.57
N LEU A 220 4.76 5.79 -12.09
CA LEU A 220 4.06 5.13 -10.99
C LEU A 220 3.64 3.70 -11.37
N SER A 221 3.16 3.52 -12.62
CA SER A 221 2.80 2.18 -13.11
C SER A 221 4.00 1.25 -13.16
N ASP A 222 5.15 1.74 -13.61
CA ASP A 222 6.39 0.97 -13.66
C ASP A 222 6.92 0.65 -12.26
N HIS A 223 6.91 1.64 -11.37
CA HIS A 223 7.29 1.49 -9.97
C HIS A 223 6.47 0.39 -9.26
N LEU A 224 5.15 0.47 -9.37
CA LEU A 224 4.27 -0.52 -8.75
C LEU A 224 4.46 -1.91 -9.36
N ALA A 225 4.53 -1.99 -10.69
CA ALA A 225 4.72 -3.28 -11.36
C ALA A 225 6.09 -3.89 -11.05
N GLY A 226 7.14 -3.09 -11.04
CA GLY A 226 8.48 -3.54 -10.72
C GLY A 226 8.55 -4.17 -9.32
N ALA A 227 7.98 -3.51 -8.31
CA ALA A 227 7.93 -4.06 -6.95
C ALA A 227 7.21 -5.41 -6.88
N ALA A 228 6.06 -5.55 -7.56
CA ALA A 228 5.31 -6.80 -7.59
C ALA A 228 6.07 -7.91 -8.34
N ILE A 229 6.70 -7.59 -9.47
CA ILE A 229 7.47 -8.56 -10.27
C ILE A 229 8.65 -9.11 -9.48
N ASP A 230 9.40 -8.26 -8.78
CA ASP A 230 10.54 -8.73 -7.97
C ASP A 230 10.09 -9.66 -6.84
N ILE A 231 8.99 -9.32 -6.16
CA ILE A 231 8.45 -10.17 -5.10
C ILE A 231 7.96 -11.51 -5.68
N MET A 232 7.30 -11.49 -6.84
CA MET A 232 6.85 -12.72 -7.51
C MET A 232 8.02 -13.58 -7.97
N ALA A 233 9.08 -12.97 -8.51
CA ALA A 233 10.27 -13.69 -8.95
C ALA A 233 10.95 -14.45 -7.79
N GLU A 234 10.88 -13.92 -6.57
CA GLU A 234 11.43 -14.57 -5.37
C GLU A 234 10.54 -15.70 -4.85
N TYR A 235 9.23 -15.45 -4.75
CA TYR A 235 8.32 -16.35 -4.02
C TYR A 235 7.48 -17.27 -4.92
N ALA A 236 7.34 -16.95 -6.20
CA ALA A 236 6.58 -17.74 -7.17
C ALA A 236 7.18 -17.59 -8.59
N PRO A 237 8.42 -18.05 -8.81
CA PRO A 237 9.15 -17.85 -10.07
C PRO A 237 8.43 -18.43 -11.32
N GLU A 238 7.57 -19.42 -11.11
CA GLU A 238 6.74 -19.98 -12.21
C GLU A 238 5.52 -19.09 -12.54
N TRP A 239 5.20 -18.09 -11.70
CA TRP A 239 4.01 -17.28 -11.93
C TRP A 239 4.24 -16.30 -13.08
N ASP A 240 3.33 -16.31 -14.07
CA ASP A 240 3.35 -15.35 -15.17
C ASP A 240 2.46 -14.14 -14.87
N PRO A 241 3.02 -12.94 -14.51
CA PRO A 241 2.26 -11.76 -14.18
C PRO A 241 1.69 -11.04 -15.42
N THR A 242 0.95 -11.76 -16.26
CA THR A 242 0.38 -11.25 -17.51
C THR A 242 -0.60 -10.11 -17.28
N ASN A 243 -1.46 -10.17 -16.23
CA ASN A 243 -2.43 -9.13 -15.95
C ASN A 243 -1.74 -7.84 -15.52
N LEU A 244 -0.68 -7.95 -14.74
CA LEU A 244 0.13 -6.82 -14.29
C LEU A 244 0.79 -6.10 -15.49
N ARG A 245 1.41 -6.86 -16.40
CA ARG A 245 2.00 -6.30 -17.62
C ARG A 245 0.97 -5.63 -18.53
N ASN A 246 -0.23 -6.21 -18.62
CA ASN A 246 -1.33 -5.62 -19.38
C ASN A 246 -1.83 -4.32 -18.74
N ALA A 247 -1.95 -4.26 -17.41
CA ALA A 247 -2.33 -3.04 -16.69
C ALA A 247 -1.34 -1.89 -16.97
N VAL A 248 -0.03 -2.15 -16.87
CA VAL A 248 1.01 -1.15 -17.20
C VAL A 248 0.88 -0.67 -18.65
N ARG A 249 0.71 -1.60 -19.61
CA ARG A 249 0.57 -1.27 -21.03
C ARG A 249 -0.63 -0.37 -21.28
N LEU A 250 -1.78 -0.68 -20.67
CA LEU A 250 -3.02 0.11 -20.80
C LEU A 250 -2.86 1.50 -20.20
N MET A 251 -2.25 1.61 -19.02
CA MET A 251 -2.04 2.90 -18.36
C MET A 251 -1.09 3.81 -19.14
N ARG A 252 0.00 3.26 -19.69
CA ARG A 252 0.94 4.01 -20.55
C ARG A 252 0.28 4.48 -21.85
N ALA A 253 -0.48 3.60 -22.52
CA ALA A 253 -1.20 3.97 -23.74
C ALA A 253 -2.26 5.05 -23.48
N GLY A 254 -3.03 4.91 -22.39
CA GLY A 254 -4.01 5.90 -21.95
C GLY A 254 -3.38 7.25 -21.64
N ALA A 255 -2.27 7.30 -20.93
CA ALA A 255 -1.54 8.51 -20.62
C ALA A 255 -1.08 9.25 -21.88
N THR A 256 -0.51 8.53 -22.86
CA THR A 256 -0.07 9.11 -24.14
C THR A 256 -1.25 9.69 -24.92
N HIS A 257 -2.37 8.97 -24.99
CA HIS A 257 -3.56 9.45 -25.70
C HIS A 257 -4.16 10.69 -25.03
N PHE A 258 -4.22 10.72 -23.70
CA PHE A 258 -4.71 11.86 -22.93
C PHE A 258 -3.90 13.14 -23.19
N GLU A 259 -2.57 13.03 -23.23
CA GLU A 259 -1.67 14.15 -23.53
C GLU A 259 -1.89 14.70 -24.95
N GLN A 260 -1.99 13.80 -25.93
CA GLN A 260 -2.25 14.19 -27.33
C GLN A 260 -3.60 14.89 -27.51
N SER A 261 -4.65 14.43 -26.82
CA SER A 261 -5.98 15.02 -26.87
C SER A 261 -6.00 16.39 -26.20
N GLY A 262 -5.39 16.56 -25.04
CA GLY A 262 -5.26 17.85 -24.35
C GLY A 262 -4.47 18.88 -25.16
N ASN A 263 -3.42 18.48 -25.87
CA ASN A 263 -2.66 19.35 -26.74
C ASN A 263 -3.49 19.81 -27.96
N LYS A 264 -4.31 18.93 -28.56
CA LYS A 264 -5.21 19.27 -29.66
C LYS A 264 -6.29 20.26 -29.22
N GLU A 265 -6.87 20.12 -28.05
CA GLU A 265 -7.86 21.04 -27.51
C GLU A 265 -7.27 22.42 -27.22
N ARG A 266 -6.07 22.49 -26.61
CA ARG A 266 -5.34 23.75 -26.39
C ARG A 266 -4.98 24.46 -27.70
N ALA A 267 -4.55 23.72 -28.72
CA ALA A 267 -4.26 24.26 -30.03
C ALA A 267 -5.54 24.86 -30.72
N ARG A 268 -6.67 24.15 -30.60
CA ARG A 268 -7.98 24.66 -31.10
C ARG A 268 -8.44 25.91 -30.35
N ALA A 269 -8.32 25.93 -29.02
CA ALA A 269 -8.69 27.10 -28.22
C ALA A 269 -7.83 28.34 -28.58
N ASN A 270 -6.52 28.15 -28.74
CA ASN A 270 -5.62 29.21 -29.17
C ASN A 270 -5.94 29.74 -30.59
N SER A 271 -6.29 28.85 -31.53
CA SER A 271 -6.66 29.26 -32.88
C SER A 271 -7.95 30.07 -32.93
N LEU A 272 -8.93 29.76 -32.07
CA LEU A 272 -10.17 30.55 -31.93
C LEU A 272 -9.91 31.92 -31.31
N HIS A 273 -9.00 32.00 -30.33
CA HIS A 273 -8.63 33.29 -29.70
C HIS A 273 -7.90 34.24 -30.66
N VAL A 274 -7.06 33.69 -31.53
CA VAL A 274 -6.35 34.47 -32.56
C VAL A 274 -7.32 34.98 -33.63
N LYS A 275 -8.31 34.18 -34.08
CA LYS A 275 -9.33 34.60 -35.00
C LYS A 275 -10.21 35.73 -34.44
N HIS A 276 -10.64 35.66 -33.19
CA HIS A 276 -11.41 36.72 -32.56
C HIS A 276 -10.66 38.05 -32.38
N ARG A 277 -9.34 38.03 -32.21
CA ARG A 277 -8.51 39.24 -32.17
C ARG A 277 -8.32 39.84 -33.56
N GLY A 278 -8.22 39.02 -34.61
CA GLY A 278 -8.11 39.48 -36.00
C GLY A 278 -9.37 40.21 -36.47
N ASP A 279 -10.56 39.70 -36.16
CA ASP A 279 -11.85 40.31 -36.56
C ASP A 279 -12.17 41.61 -35.80
N HIS A 280 -11.59 41.83 -34.62
CA HIS A 280 -11.76 43.09 -33.89
C HIS A 280 -10.87 44.22 -34.39
N VAL A 281 -9.73 43.90 -35.01
CA VAL A 281 -8.85 44.91 -35.64
C VAL A 281 -9.39 45.32 -37.04
N ALA A 282 -9.97 44.39 -37.79
CA ALA A 282 -10.54 44.64 -39.10
C ALA A 282 -11.84 45.45 -39.10
N ARG A 283 -12.52 45.63 -37.96
CA ARG A 283 -13.75 46.46 -37.83
C ARG A 283 -13.51 47.88 -37.33
N LYS A 284 -12.23 48.28 -37.11
CA LYS A 284 -11.86 49.64 -36.66
C LYS A 284 -11.05 50.44 -37.69
N THR A 285 -10.91 49.93 -38.88
CA THR A 285 -10.43 50.62 -40.09
C THR A 285 -11.57 50.73 -41.09
#